data_8fe0bc9892b1cd7d436b9ecd20de6929
#
_entry.id   8fe0bc9892b1cd7d436b9ecd20de6929
#
_cell.length_a   1.000
_cell.length_b   1.000
_cell.length_c   1.000
_cell.angle_alpha   90.00
_cell.angle_beta   90.00
_cell.angle_gamma   90.00
#
_symmetry.space_group_name_H-M   'P 1'
#
loop_
_entity.id
_entity.type
_entity.pdbx_description
1 polymer ?
#
loop_
_entity_poly.entity_id
_entity_poly.type
_entity_poly.pdbx_seq_one_letter_code
_entity_poly.pdbx_strand_id
1 'polypeptide(L)'
;MNFRRIILFAGHYGSGKTNIAINCAKALRRAGEKVSIADLDIVNPYFRTKDSAADLQAEGIDLVVSDFANSNVDFPALPKEIYALVAPIEQSEQSNSRTIPRVVMDIGGDDRGALALGRYVPDIRKEGDYEMLAVVNAARPRTRTPEDAVEVLREIEAASQLPFTGIVNNTNLGPQTTAADVLGSVPYADKVAALMQIPVRFTCAVAPVAAELEGKVPDLMPIEIQKLYYQLER
;
A
#
# COMPACT_ATOMS: atom_id res chain seq x y z
N MET A 1 12.56 6.05 -7.52
CA MET A 1 11.79 6.66 -6.42
C MET A 1 12.54 6.49 -5.12
N ASN A 2 12.55 7.50 -4.25
CA ASN A 2 13.15 7.39 -2.92
C ASN A 2 12.00 7.27 -1.89
N PHE A 3 11.90 6.13 -1.23
CA PHE A 3 10.87 5.86 -0.22
C PHE A 3 11.43 6.04 1.20
N ARG A 4 10.55 6.32 2.16
CA ARG A 4 10.86 6.32 3.58
C ARG A 4 11.05 4.89 4.10
N ARG A 5 11.59 4.74 5.31
CA ARG A 5 11.81 3.42 5.93
C ARG A 5 10.50 2.64 6.08
N ILE A 6 9.45 3.27 6.58
CA ILE A 6 8.12 2.68 6.75
C ILE A 6 7.18 3.27 5.71
N ILE A 7 6.63 2.41 4.85
CA ILE A 7 5.75 2.78 3.74
C ILE A 7 4.40 2.12 3.97
N LEU A 8 3.36 2.93 4.17
CA LEU A 8 2.01 2.45 4.41
C LEU A 8 1.13 2.75 3.19
N PHE A 9 0.44 1.75 2.68
CA PHE A 9 -0.55 1.92 1.61
C PHE A 9 -1.96 1.76 2.19
N ALA A 10 -2.75 2.83 2.16
CA ALA A 10 -4.13 2.85 2.59
C ALA A 10 -5.02 3.50 1.53
N GLY A 11 -6.33 3.34 1.65
CA GLY A 11 -7.30 3.87 0.68
C GLY A 11 -8.52 2.97 0.61
N HIS A 12 -9.54 3.36 -0.15
CA HIS A 12 -10.79 2.64 -0.23
C HIS A 12 -10.63 1.19 -0.71
N TYR A 13 -11.58 0.33 -0.30
CA TYR A 13 -11.68 -1.04 -0.81
C TYR A 13 -11.68 -1.09 -2.35
N GLY A 14 -10.90 -2.02 -2.92
CA GLY A 14 -10.76 -2.17 -4.36
C GLY A 14 -9.92 -1.11 -5.07
N SER A 15 -9.25 -0.20 -4.36
CA SER A 15 -8.29 0.75 -4.97
C SER A 15 -7.00 0.10 -5.46
N GLY A 16 -6.71 -1.15 -5.04
CA GLY A 16 -5.54 -1.92 -5.46
C GLY A 16 -4.32 -1.81 -4.55
N LYS A 17 -4.51 -1.41 -3.29
CA LYS A 17 -3.44 -1.26 -2.27
C LYS A 17 -2.50 -2.44 -2.20
N THR A 18 -3.05 -3.64 -1.99
CA THR A 18 -2.29 -4.89 -1.89
C THR A 18 -1.36 -5.10 -3.08
N ASN A 19 -1.89 -4.90 -4.29
CA ASN A 19 -1.09 -5.06 -5.49
C ASN A 19 0.07 -4.05 -5.55
N ILE A 20 -0.17 -2.80 -5.13
CA ILE A 20 0.86 -1.76 -5.08
C ILE A 20 1.88 -2.05 -3.97
N ALA A 21 1.44 -2.46 -2.78
CA ALA A 21 2.33 -2.83 -1.68
C ALA A 21 3.30 -3.95 -2.09
N ILE A 22 2.79 -5.01 -2.73
CA ILE A 22 3.61 -6.11 -3.25
C ILE A 22 4.60 -5.62 -4.30
N ASN A 23 4.15 -4.83 -5.28
CA ASN A 23 5.04 -4.30 -6.33
C ASN A 23 6.10 -3.35 -5.76
N CYS A 24 5.75 -2.53 -4.77
CA CYS A 24 6.68 -1.66 -4.07
C CYS A 24 7.74 -2.49 -3.33
N ALA A 25 7.33 -3.52 -2.57
CA ALA A 25 8.24 -4.42 -1.86
C ALA A 25 9.21 -5.12 -2.82
N LYS A 26 8.72 -5.63 -3.95
CA LYS A 26 9.55 -6.24 -5.00
C LYS A 26 10.52 -5.25 -5.63
N ALA A 27 10.08 -4.03 -5.92
CA ALA A 27 10.94 -2.98 -6.48
C ALA A 27 12.08 -2.61 -5.54
N LEU A 28 11.80 -2.45 -4.23
CA LEU A 28 12.80 -2.20 -3.20
C LEU A 28 13.79 -3.38 -3.07
N ARG A 29 13.27 -4.61 -3.11
CA ARG A 29 14.12 -5.80 -3.04
C ARG A 29 15.05 -5.93 -4.24
N ARG A 30 14.55 -5.65 -5.46
CA ARG A 30 15.37 -5.60 -6.69
C ARG A 30 16.43 -4.50 -6.65
N ALA A 31 16.19 -3.41 -5.92
CA ALA A 31 17.18 -2.36 -5.64
C ALA A 31 18.23 -2.76 -4.58
N GLY A 32 18.18 -4.00 -4.03
CA GLY A 32 19.14 -4.52 -3.06
C GLY A 32 18.78 -4.23 -1.60
N GLU A 33 17.61 -3.66 -1.32
CA GLU A 33 17.16 -3.37 0.04
C GLU A 33 16.72 -4.66 0.75
N LYS A 34 16.87 -4.72 2.07
CA LYS A 34 16.16 -5.71 2.88
C LYS A 34 14.74 -5.22 3.09
N VAL A 35 13.75 -6.07 2.81
CA VAL A 35 12.33 -5.67 2.82
C VAL A 35 11.51 -6.66 3.62
N SER A 36 10.64 -6.11 4.48
CA SER A 36 9.57 -6.86 5.13
C SER A 36 8.23 -6.25 4.70
N ILE A 37 7.23 -7.09 4.41
CA ILE A 37 5.86 -6.64 4.12
C ILE A 37 4.93 -7.12 5.24
N ALA A 38 4.11 -6.23 5.77
CA ALA A 38 3.11 -6.51 6.80
C ALA A 38 1.70 -6.35 6.24
N ASP A 39 0.89 -7.40 6.35
CA ASP A 39 -0.51 -7.41 5.93
C ASP A 39 -1.42 -7.11 7.14
N LEU A 40 -2.06 -5.93 7.12
CA LEU A 40 -3.05 -5.48 8.09
C LEU A 40 -4.47 -5.45 7.51
N ASP A 41 -4.70 -6.00 6.31
CA ASP A 41 -6.05 -6.17 5.75
C ASP A 41 -6.71 -7.44 6.31
N ILE A 42 -7.38 -7.29 7.45
CA ILE A 42 -8.08 -8.39 8.13
C ILE A 42 -9.46 -8.71 7.54
N VAL A 43 -9.95 -7.90 6.60
CA VAL A 43 -11.35 -7.97 6.13
C VAL A 43 -11.49 -8.54 4.72
N ASN A 44 -10.49 -8.36 3.87
CA ASN A 44 -10.57 -8.78 2.48
C ASN A 44 -10.13 -10.24 2.25
N PRO A 45 -11.07 -11.22 2.03
CA PRO A 45 -10.70 -12.60 1.79
C PRO A 45 -10.18 -12.89 0.38
N TYR A 46 -10.36 -11.96 -0.58
CA TYR A 46 -10.14 -12.23 -2.01
C TYR A 46 -8.78 -11.77 -2.56
N PHE A 47 -8.17 -10.76 -1.93
CA PHE A 47 -6.89 -10.20 -2.36
C PHE A 47 -6.04 -9.93 -1.12
N ARG A 48 -5.20 -10.88 -0.76
CA ARG A 48 -4.32 -10.76 0.40
C ARG A 48 -2.88 -10.83 -0.02
N THR A 49 -2.03 -10.10 0.67
CA THR A 49 -0.58 -10.24 0.56
C THR A 49 -0.15 -11.68 0.83
N LYS A 50 -0.89 -12.39 1.72
CA LYS A 50 -0.69 -13.81 2.03
C LYS A 50 -0.79 -14.71 0.78
N ASP A 51 -1.64 -14.39 -0.19
CA ASP A 51 -1.79 -15.19 -1.41
C ASP A 51 -0.53 -15.16 -2.29
N SER A 52 0.33 -14.15 -2.09
CA SER A 52 1.63 -14.02 -2.73
C SER A 52 2.80 -14.49 -1.85
N ALA A 53 2.53 -15.16 -0.72
CA ALA A 53 3.56 -15.52 0.26
C ALA A 53 4.72 -16.32 -0.33
N ALA A 54 4.41 -17.33 -1.15
CA ALA A 54 5.43 -18.15 -1.80
C ALA A 54 6.31 -17.35 -2.76
N ASP A 55 5.70 -16.46 -3.55
CA ASP A 55 6.42 -15.60 -4.51
C ASP A 55 7.30 -14.58 -3.77
N LEU A 56 6.78 -13.97 -2.69
CA LEU A 56 7.52 -13.02 -1.86
C LEU A 56 8.72 -13.67 -1.18
N GLN A 57 8.50 -14.86 -0.61
CA GLN A 57 9.58 -15.63 0.03
C GLN A 57 10.66 -16.04 -0.98
N ALA A 58 10.28 -16.44 -2.20
CA ALA A 58 11.22 -16.79 -3.26
C ALA A 58 12.08 -15.57 -3.69
N GLU A 59 11.52 -14.36 -3.61
CA GLU A 59 12.25 -13.11 -3.87
C GLU A 59 13.02 -12.59 -2.62
N GLY A 60 12.98 -13.31 -1.49
CA GLY A 60 13.68 -12.94 -0.26
C GLY A 60 13.05 -11.74 0.46
N ILE A 61 11.73 -11.62 0.38
CA ILE A 61 10.92 -10.62 1.10
C ILE A 61 10.27 -11.33 2.29
N ASP A 62 10.49 -10.80 3.49
CA ASP A 62 9.88 -11.33 4.71
C ASP A 62 8.42 -10.88 4.78
N LEU A 63 7.48 -11.86 4.88
CA LEU A 63 6.05 -11.57 5.02
C LEU A 63 5.61 -11.78 6.47
N VAL A 64 5.00 -10.75 7.06
CA VAL A 64 4.35 -10.80 8.37
C VAL A 64 2.86 -10.61 8.18
N VAL A 65 2.09 -11.63 8.52
CA VAL A 65 0.61 -11.63 8.46
C VAL A 65 0.03 -11.84 9.85
N SER A 66 -1.16 -11.31 10.07
CA SER A 66 -1.92 -11.63 11.27
C SER A 66 -2.43 -13.07 11.19
N ASP A 67 -2.12 -13.90 12.19
CA ASP A 67 -2.61 -15.29 12.30
C ASP A 67 -4.13 -15.39 12.38
N PHE A 68 -4.82 -14.30 12.64
CA PHE A 68 -6.26 -14.21 12.84
C PHE A 68 -7.08 -13.98 11.57
N ALA A 69 -6.47 -13.92 10.41
CA ALA A 69 -7.19 -13.82 9.14
C ALA A 69 -8.21 -14.95 8.90
N ASN A 70 -8.21 -16.01 9.73
CA ASN A 70 -9.10 -17.17 9.67
C ASN A 70 -9.88 -17.44 10.97
N SER A 71 -9.85 -16.56 11.97
CA SER A 71 -10.58 -16.79 13.23
C SER A 71 -11.78 -15.85 13.36
N ASN A 72 -12.93 -16.39 13.80
CA ASN A 72 -14.15 -15.63 14.13
C ASN A 72 -14.03 -14.87 15.47
N VAL A 73 -12.84 -14.37 15.83
CA VAL A 73 -12.60 -13.66 17.08
C VAL A 73 -12.74 -12.17 16.84
N ASP A 74 -13.62 -11.51 17.59
CA ASP A 74 -13.94 -10.08 17.43
C ASP A 74 -12.77 -9.11 17.68
N PHE A 75 -11.68 -9.58 18.29
CA PHE A 75 -10.44 -8.82 18.53
C PHE A 75 -9.20 -9.68 18.26
N PRO A 76 -8.70 -9.73 17.04
CA PRO A 76 -7.45 -10.45 16.77
C PRO A 76 -6.28 -9.79 17.52
N ALA A 77 -5.45 -10.62 18.18
CA ALA A 77 -4.17 -10.16 18.71
C ALA A 77 -3.28 -9.77 17.52
N LEU A 78 -2.76 -8.56 17.52
CA LEU A 78 -1.88 -8.09 16.46
C LEU A 78 -0.50 -8.76 16.62
N PRO A 79 0.16 -9.15 15.51
CA PRO A 79 1.44 -9.80 15.55
C PRO A 79 2.48 -8.96 16.28
N LYS A 80 3.18 -9.57 17.23
CA LYS A 80 4.29 -8.90 17.96
C LYS A 80 5.41 -8.50 16.99
N GLU A 81 5.56 -9.25 15.93
CA GLU A 81 6.54 -9.06 14.87
C GLU A 81 6.38 -7.69 14.21
N ILE A 82 5.15 -7.20 14.02
CA ILE A 82 4.92 -5.88 13.43
C ILE A 82 5.43 -4.77 14.34
N TYR A 83 5.26 -4.89 15.67
CA TYR A 83 5.83 -3.92 16.60
C TYR A 83 7.36 -3.84 16.47
N ALA A 84 8.03 -4.98 16.31
CA ALA A 84 9.47 -5.02 16.11
C ALA A 84 9.90 -4.37 14.78
N LEU A 85 9.07 -4.48 13.74
CA LEU A 85 9.34 -3.86 12.42
C LEU A 85 9.23 -2.34 12.46
N VAL A 86 8.21 -1.80 13.15
CA VAL A 86 7.94 -0.35 13.19
C VAL A 86 8.62 0.37 14.35
N ALA A 87 9.21 -0.37 15.30
CA ALA A 87 9.93 0.20 16.43
C ALA A 87 11.04 1.16 15.96
N PRO A 88 11.28 2.25 16.70
CA PRO A 88 12.41 3.15 16.43
C PRO A 88 13.73 2.39 16.40
N ILE A 89 14.56 2.71 15.41
CA ILE A 89 15.85 2.01 15.17
C ILE A 89 16.73 2.01 16.42
N GLU A 90 16.76 3.12 17.16
CA GLU A 90 17.53 3.26 18.40
C GLU A 90 17.14 2.26 19.51
N GLN A 91 15.92 1.70 19.41
CA GLN A 91 15.35 0.75 20.38
C GLN A 91 15.27 -0.68 19.84
N SER A 92 15.61 -0.89 18.57
CA SER A 92 15.54 -2.19 17.94
C SER A 92 16.86 -2.96 18.12
N GLU A 93 16.76 -4.28 18.26
CA GLU A 93 17.94 -5.18 18.20
C GLU A 93 18.69 -5.05 16.86
N GLN A 94 18.07 -4.40 15.89
CA GLN A 94 18.63 -4.12 14.56
C GLN A 94 19.54 -2.89 14.52
N SER A 95 19.64 -2.10 15.61
CA SER A 95 20.53 -0.93 15.67
C SER A 95 22.00 -1.28 15.39
N ASN A 96 22.41 -2.52 15.64
CA ASN A 96 23.72 -3.04 15.34
C ASN A 96 23.81 -3.73 13.96
N SER A 97 22.71 -3.83 13.21
CA SER A 97 22.69 -4.42 11.87
C SER A 97 23.16 -3.41 10.83
N ARG A 98 24.04 -3.85 9.92
CA ARG A 98 24.48 -3.02 8.78
C ARG A 98 23.37 -2.67 7.80
N THR A 99 22.21 -3.34 7.88
CA THR A 99 21.11 -3.15 6.94
C THR A 99 19.78 -3.10 7.70
N ILE A 100 19.23 -1.91 7.80
CA ILE A 100 17.89 -1.67 8.38
C ILE A 100 16.85 -2.03 7.32
N PRO A 101 15.86 -2.89 7.63
CA PRO A 101 14.85 -3.26 6.63
C PRO A 101 13.90 -2.10 6.33
N ARG A 102 13.50 -2.01 5.07
CA ARG A 102 12.30 -1.27 4.66
C ARG A 102 11.07 -2.05 5.08
N VAL A 103 10.06 -1.36 5.54
CA VAL A 103 8.80 -1.96 5.97
C VAL A 103 7.68 -1.45 5.08
N VAL A 104 7.06 -2.34 4.34
CA VAL A 104 5.87 -2.05 3.53
C VAL A 104 4.65 -2.56 4.28
N MET A 105 3.63 -1.74 4.47
CA MET A 105 2.41 -2.10 5.19
C MET A 105 1.20 -1.98 4.26
N ASP A 106 0.47 -3.09 4.08
CA ASP A 106 -0.82 -3.12 3.38
C ASP A 106 -1.94 -2.94 4.40
N ILE A 107 -2.64 -1.79 4.33
CA ILE A 107 -3.66 -1.41 5.30
C ILE A 107 -5.04 -1.72 4.73
N GLY A 108 -5.90 -2.39 5.52
CA GLY A 108 -7.28 -2.67 5.13
C GLY A 108 -8.05 -1.42 4.70
N GLY A 109 -8.94 -1.59 3.72
CA GLY A 109 -9.65 -0.49 3.07
C GLY A 109 -10.91 0.00 3.79
N ASP A 110 -11.11 -0.43 5.02
CA ASP A 110 -12.24 -0.06 5.89
C ASP A 110 -11.77 0.48 7.25
N ASP A 111 -12.72 0.90 8.08
CA ASP A 111 -12.47 1.43 9.42
C ASP A 111 -11.71 0.43 10.31
N ARG A 112 -11.91 -0.87 10.12
CA ARG A 112 -11.25 -1.91 10.94
C ARG A 112 -9.75 -2.00 10.65
N GLY A 113 -9.37 -1.96 9.37
CA GLY A 113 -7.96 -1.93 8.97
C GLY A 113 -7.26 -0.66 9.46
N ALA A 114 -7.93 0.49 9.33
CA ALA A 114 -7.43 1.76 9.83
C ALA A 114 -7.30 1.77 11.37
N LEU A 115 -8.26 1.19 12.10
CA LEU A 115 -8.19 1.04 13.57
C LEU A 115 -7.07 0.08 14.00
N ALA A 116 -6.83 -1.01 13.25
CA ALA A 116 -5.71 -1.92 13.53
C ALA A 116 -4.36 -1.18 13.42
N LEU A 117 -4.20 -0.30 12.42
CA LEU A 117 -3.02 0.54 12.28
C LEU A 117 -2.82 1.45 13.50
N GLY A 118 -3.89 1.99 14.09
CA GLY A 118 -3.83 2.93 15.22
C GLY A 118 -2.96 2.45 16.39
N ARG A 119 -2.85 1.14 16.58
CA ARG A 119 -2.00 0.55 17.65
C ARG A 119 -0.51 0.71 17.41
N TYR A 120 -0.07 0.83 16.16
CA TYR A 120 1.33 0.99 15.78
C TYR A 120 1.73 2.44 15.58
N VAL A 121 0.76 3.35 15.48
CA VAL A 121 0.99 4.79 15.21
C VAL A 121 1.94 5.46 16.19
N PRO A 122 1.91 5.17 17.52
CA PRO A 122 2.89 5.76 18.44
C PRO A 122 4.33 5.45 18.07
N ASP A 123 4.64 4.19 17.69
CA ASP A 123 5.98 3.77 17.32
C ASP A 123 6.37 4.31 15.95
N ILE A 124 5.44 4.30 14.98
CA ILE A 124 5.65 4.88 13.64
C ILE A 124 5.96 6.38 13.74
N ARG A 125 5.23 7.13 14.56
CA ARG A 125 5.49 8.57 14.77
C ARG A 125 6.84 8.81 15.47
N LYS A 126 7.18 7.96 16.42
CA LYS A 126 8.45 8.06 17.14
C LYS A 126 9.64 7.76 16.23
N GLU A 127 9.52 6.82 15.31
CA GLU A 127 10.51 6.54 14.28
C GLU A 127 10.70 7.75 13.35
N GLY A 128 9.61 8.38 12.92
CA GLY A 128 9.62 9.60 12.12
C GLY A 128 9.97 9.41 10.64
N ASP A 129 10.64 8.33 10.25
CA ASP A 129 10.98 8.02 8.84
C ASP A 129 9.89 7.15 8.20
N TYR A 130 8.71 7.72 8.02
CA TYR A 130 7.56 7.05 7.41
C TYR A 130 6.89 7.89 6.33
N GLU A 131 6.13 7.22 5.46
CA GLU A 131 5.16 7.82 4.56
C GLU A 131 3.89 6.98 4.52
N MET A 132 2.73 7.63 4.63
CA MET A 132 1.42 7.02 4.46
C MET A 132 0.84 7.46 3.14
N LEU A 133 0.69 6.53 2.21
CA LEU A 133 0.31 6.78 0.83
C LEU A 133 -1.15 6.40 0.58
N ALA A 134 -1.94 7.38 0.11
CA ALA A 134 -3.34 7.20 -0.26
C ALA A 134 -3.44 6.62 -1.66
N VAL A 135 -3.88 5.38 -1.78
CA VAL A 135 -4.12 4.75 -3.09
C VAL A 135 -5.52 5.10 -3.58
N VAL A 136 -5.60 5.88 -4.66
CA VAL A 136 -6.86 6.31 -5.27
C VAL A 136 -7.10 5.67 -6.62
N ASN A 137 -8.39 5.47 -6.98
CA ASN A 137 -8.81 4.89 -8.25
C ASN A 137 -10.15 5.51 -8.67
N ALA A 138 -10.13 6.38 -9.68
CA ALA A 138 -11.30 7.08 -10.21
C ALA A 138 -12.34 6.13 -10.86
N ALA A 139 -11.95 4.90 -11.21
CA ALA A 139 -12.86 3.91 -11.76
C ALA A 139 -13.70 3.18 -10.68
N ARG A 140 -13.56 3.55 -9.40
CA ARG A 140 -14.35 2.96 -8.31
C ARG A 140 -15.52 3.88 -7.93
N PRO A 141 -16.73 3.32 -7.69
CA PRO A 141 -17.94 4.14 -7.45
C PRO A 141 -17.79 5.16 -6.31
N ARG A 142 -17.20 4.77 -5.18
CA ARG A 142 -17.05 5.62 -3.99
C ARG A 142 -15.86 6.60 -4.02
N THR A 143 -15.05 6.55 -5.07
CA THR A 143 -13.91 7.46 -5.25
C THR A 143 -13.86 8.01 -6.67
N ARG A 144 -15.04 8.10 -7.32
CA ARG A 144 -15.13 8.53 -8.72
C ARG A 144 -14.80 9.99 -8.88
N THR A 145 -15.25 10.83 -7.97
CA THR A 145 -14.89 12.25 -7.96
C THR A 145 -13.75 12.52 -6.99
N PRO A 146 -12.95 13.56 -7.19
CA PRO A 146 -11.92 13.95 -6.23
C PRO A 146 -12.48 14.24 -4.84
N GLU A 147 -13.65 14.84 -4.76
CA GLU A 147 -14.34 15.20 -3.52
C GLU A 147 -14.75 13.93 -2.74
N ASP A 148 -15.37 12.95 -3.41
CA ASP A 148 -15.71 11.65 -2.79
C ASP A 148 -14.44 10.92 -2.28
N ALA A 149 -13.37 10.97 -3.08
CA ALA A 149 -12.11 10.35 -2.67
C ALA A 149 -11.55 11.01 -1.40
N VAL A 150 -11.58 12.34 -1.33
CA VAL A 150 -11.12 13.10 -0.15
C VAL A 150 -11.94 12.78 1.09
N GLU A 151 -13.26 12.66 0.97
CA GLU A 151 -14.13 12.27 2.10
C GLU A 151 -13.68 10.93 2.68
N VAL A 152 -13.54 9.90 1.83
CA VAL A 152 -13.06 8.57 2.25
C VAL A 152 -11.65 8.62 2.86
N LEU A 153 -10.75 9.40 2.29
CA LEU A 153 -9.38 9.51 2.81
C LEU A 153 -9.36 10.19 4.19
N ARG A 154 -10.23 11.19 4.42
CA ARG A 154 -10.36 11.83 5.74
C ARG A 154 -10.92 10.89 6.80
N GLU A 155 -11.88 10.01 6.45
CA GLU A 155 -12.36 8.95 7.33
C GLU A 155 -11.21 8.01 7.75
N ILE A 156 -10.36 7.60 6.80
CA ILE A 156 -9.19 6.76 7.08
C ILE A 156 -8.16 7.48 7.97
N GLU A 157 -7.87 8.75 7.73
CA GLU A 157 -6.99 9.55 8.60
C GLU A 157 -7.50 9.61 10.04
N ALA A 158 -8.81 9.86 10.19
CA ALA A 158 -9.43 9.94 11.50
C ALA A 158 -9.39 8.61 12.24
N ALA A 159 -9.69 7.50 11.55
CA ALA A 159 -9.69 6.16 12.14
C ALA A 159 -8.27 5.68 12.47
N SER A 160 -7.30 5.90 11.60
CA SER A 160 -5.90 5.49 11.79
C SER A 160 -5.11 6.43 12.71
N GLN A 161 -5.57 7.65 12.90
CA GLN A 161 -4.84 8.73 13.58
C GLN A 161 -3.47 9.06 12.95
N LEU A 162 -3.29 8.75 11.67
CA LEU A 162 -2.07 9.02 10.92
C LEU A 162 -2.43 9.76 9.62
N PRO A 163 -1.87 10.97 9.38
CA PRO A 163 -2.16 11.72 8.18
C PRO A 163 -1.50 11.09 6.94
N PHE A 164 -2.17 11.20 5.80
CA PHE A 164 -1.55 10.88 4.52
C PHE A 164 -0.44 11.87 4.16
N THR A 165 0.61 11.37 3.52
CA THR A 165 1.78 12.15 3.11
C THR A 165 1.92 12.26 1.60
N GLY A 166 1.12 11.49 0.84
CA GLY A 166 1.13 11.51 -0.62
C GLY A 166 0.02 10.67 -1.23
N ILE A 167 -0.27 10.95 -2.49
CA ILE A 167 -1.27 10.23 -3.30
C ILE A 167 -0.57 9.26 -4.25
N VAL A 168 -1.11 8.08 -4.39
CA VAL A 168 -0.78 7.11 -5.45
C VAL A 168 -1.98 6.97 -6.36
N ASN A 169 -1.84 7.40 -7.61
CA ASN A 169 -2.86 7.20 -8.63
C ASN A 169 -2.79 5.78 -9.19
N ASN A 170 -3.76 4.97 -8.86
CA ASN A 170 -3.93 3.62 -9.38
C ASN A 170 -5.25 3.45 -10.13
N THR A 171 -5.64 4.47 -10.89
CA THR A 171 -6.85 4.41 -11.71
C THR A 171 -6.69 3.36 -12.81
N ASN A 172 -7.54 2.35 -12.76
CA ASN A 172 -7.51 1.24 -13.71
C ASN A 172 -8.87 0.55 -13.81
N LEU A 173 -9.08 -0.09 -14.96
CA LEU A 173 -10.24 -0.92 -15.32
C LEU A 173 -9.85 -2.42 -15.39
N GLY A 174 -8.82 -2.83 -14.64
CA GLY A 174 -8.25 -4.17 -14.71
C GLY A 174 -7.60 -4.45 -16.07
N PRO A 175 -7.86 -5.62 -16.70
CA PRO A 175 -7.24 -5.99 -17.98
C PRO A 175 -7.62 -5.07 -19.15
N GLN A 176 -8.68 -4.28 -19.02
CA GLN A 176 -9.17 -3.36 -20.07
C GLN A 176 -8.50 -1.98 -19.99
N THR A 177 -7.63 -1.75 -19.03
CA THR A 177 -6.96 -0.46 -18.82
C THR A 177 -6.08 -0.10 -20.03
N THR A 178 -6.30 1.08 -20.58
CA THR A 178 -5.49 1.64 -21.66
C THR A 178 -4.58 2.77 -21.17
N ALA A 179 -3.60 3.16 -21.97
CA ALA A 179 -2.78 4.33 -21.70
C ALA A 179 -3.61 5.62 -21.61
N ALA A 180 -4.68 5.72 -22.42
CA ALA A 180 -5.60 6.86 -22.37
C ALA A 180 -6.35 6.96 -21.05
N ASP A 181 -6.77 5.84 -20.46
CA ASP A 181 -7.45 5.82 -19.16
C ASP A 181 -6.53 6.32 -18.04
N VAL A 182 -5.28 5.85 -18.03
CA VAL A 182 -4.29 6.28 -17.04
C VAL A 182 -3.95 7.76 -17.22
N LEU A 183 -3.67 8.20 -18.45
CA LEU A 183 -3.37 9.60 -18.73
C LEU A 183 -4.55 10.52 -18.37
N GLY A 184 -5.77 10.11 -18.69
CA GLY A 184 -7.00 10.84 -18.36
C GLY A 184 -7.26 10.94 -16.86
N SER A 185 -6.67 10.07 -16.04
CA SER A 185 -6.81 10.10 -14.59
C SER A 185 -5.81 11.01 -13.86
N VAL A 186 -4.80 11.53 -14.54
CA VAL A 186 -3.79 12.43 -13.92
C VAL A 186 -4.45 13.68 -13.33
N PRO A 187 -5.34 14.42 -14.04
CA PRO A 187 -6.00 15.58 -13.45
C PRO A 187 -6.88 15.26 -12.23
N TYR A 188 -7.45 14.05 -12.17
CA TYR A 188 -8.19 13.60 -11.00
C TYR A 188 -7.24 13.44 -9.79
N ALA A 189 -6.11 12.77 -9.96
CA ALA A 189 -5.12 12.57 -8.89
C ALA A 189 -4.55 13.93 -8.41
N ASP A 190 -4.24 14.83 -9.34
CA ASP A 190 -3.78 16.18 -9.02
C ASP A 190 -4.80 16.97 -8.21
N LYS A 191 -6.09 16.82 -8.54
CA LYS A 191 -7.17 17.49 -7.80
C LYS A 191 -7.32 16.91 -6.39
N VAL A 192 -7.25 15.58 -6.22
CA VAL A 192 -7.23 14.95 -4.89
C VAL A 192 -6.05 15.44 -4.07
N ALA A 193 -4.86 15.46 -4.66
CA ALA A 193 -3.63 15.94 -4.02
C ALA A 193 -3.76 17.40 -3.56
N ALA A 194 -4.29 18.27 -4.42
CA ALA A 194 -4.54 19.67 -4.09
C ALA A 194 -5.53 19.86 -2.93
N LEU A 195 -6.64 19.10 -2.91
CA LEU A 195 -7.63 19.14 -1.85
C LEU A 195 -7.09 18.60 -0.51
N MET A 196 -6.23 17.58 -0.56
CA MET A 196 -5.56 17.01 0.61
C MET A 196 -4.31 17.81 1.03
N GLN A 197 -3.82 18.73 0.20
CA GLN A 197 -2.58 19.49 0.39
C GLN A 197 -1.32 18.59 0.54
N ILE A 198 -1.27 17.51 -0.21
CA ILE A 198 -0.15 16.56 -0.26
C ILE A 198 0.20 16.26 -1.73
N PRO A 199 1.45 15.84 -2.06
CA PRO A 199 1.85 15.60 -3.44
C PRO A 199 1.28 14.30 -4.01
N VAL A 200 1.13 14.23 -5.34
CA VAL A 200 1.09 12.94 -6.05
C VAL A 200 2.49 12.35 -6.01
N ARG A 201 2.63 11.15 -5.42
CA ARG A 201 3.93 10.47 -5.29
C ARG A 201 4.30 9.68 -6.54
N PHE A 202 3.34 9.00 -7.11
CA PHE A 202 3.49 8.29 -8.39
C PHE A 202 2.14 7.84 -8.94
N THR A 203 2.15 7.51 -10.24
CA THR A 203 1.04 6.86 -10.94
C THR A 203 1.42 5.44 -11.29
N CYS A 204 0.50 4.49 -11.11
CA CYS A 204 0.71 3.08 -11.45
C CYS A 204 0.10 2.73 -12.79
N ALA A 205 0.76 1.85 -13.53
CA ALA A 205 0.21 1.20 -14.71
C ALA A 205 0.83 -0.18 -14.88
N VAL A 206 0.09 -1.14 -15.47
CA VAL A 206 0.70 -2.43 -15.86
C VAL A 206 1.80 -2.21 -16.87
N ALA A 207 2.84 -3.06 -16.86
CA ALA A 207 4.07 -2.84 -17.62
C ALA A 207 3.86 -2.49 -19.12
N PRO A 208 2.96 -3.14 -19.88
CA PRO A 208 2.70 -2.76 -21.28
C PRO A 208 2.15 -1.34 -21.43
N VAL A 209 1.20 -0.95 -20.56
CA VAL A 209 0.59 0.40 -20.55
C VAL A 209 1.61 1.44 -20.08
N ALA A 210 2.43 1.09 -19.08
CA ALA A 210 3.47 1.98 -18.59
C ALA A 210 4.49 2.33 -19.68
N ALA A 211 4.86 1.37 -20.53
CA ALA A 211 5.77 1.62 -21.66
C ALA A 211 5.23 2.67 -22.64
N GLU A 212 3.90 2.70 -22.88
CA GLU A 212 3.26 3.71 -23.73
C GLU A 212 3.20 5.11 -23.09
N LEU A 213 3.31 5.16 -21.75
CA LEU A 213 3.19 6.38 -20.94
C LEU A 213 4.55 6.99 -20.56
N GLU A 214 5.64 6.34 -20.93
CA GLU A 214 6.99 6.82 -20.63
C GLU A 214 7.19 8.25 -21.15
N GLY A 215 7.67 9.13 -20.27
CA GLY A 215 7.85 10.56 -20.55
C GLY A 215 6.56 11.39 -20.63
N LYS A 216 5.36 10.77 -20.55
CA LYS A 216 4.06 11.46 -20.57
C LYS A 216 3.43 11.63 -19.18
N VAL A 217 3.75 10.74 -18.26
CA VAL A 217 3.27 10.77 -16.88
C VAL A 217 4.48 10.84 -15.96
N PRO A 218 4.55 11.82 -15.06
CA PRO A 218 5.64 11.91 -14.09
C PRO A 218 5.55 10.77 -13.08
N ASP A 219 6.72 10.34 -12.57
CA ASP A 219 6.81 9.34 -11.50
C ASP A 219 5.95 8.09 -11.78
N LEU A 220 6.04 7.54 -12.98
CA LEU A 220 5.31 6.34 -13.39
C LEU A 220 5.95 5.09 -12.76
N MET A 221 5.13 4.27 -12.10
CA MET A 221 5.53 2.99 -11.53
C MET A 221 4.90 1.84 -12.32
N PRO A 222 5.68 1.07 -13.10
CA PRO A 222 5.20 -0.16 -13.71
C PRO A 222 4.86 -1.19 -12.63
N ILE A 223 3.69 -1.82 -12.74
CA ILE A 223 3.22 -2.85 -11.82
C ILE A 223 2.87 -4.15 -12.56
N GLU A 224 3.01 -5.26 -11.83
CA GLU A 224 2.53 -6.58 -12.21
C GLU A 224 1.25 -6.88 -11.44
N ILE A 225 0.22 -7.41 -12.10
CA ILE A 225 -1.01 -7.83 -11.42
C ILE A 225 -0.74 -9.12 -10.66
N GLN A 226 -1.13 -9.16 -9.41
CA GLN A 226 -1.03 -10.34 -8.56
C GLN A 226 -1.80 -11.53 -9.17
N LYS A 227 -1.19 -12.71 -9.20
CA LYS A 227 -1.86 -13.94 -9.63
C LYS A 227 -2.86 -14.37 -8.57
N LEU A 228 -4.09 -14.58 -8.98
CA LEU A 228 -5.16 -15.06 -8.11
C LEU A 228 -5.25 -16.58 -8.23
N TYR A 229 -4.78 -17.32 -7.24
CA TYR A 229 -4.72 -18.78 -7.29
C TYR A 229 -6.10 -19.45 -7.43
N TYR A 230 -7.18 -18.82 -6.97
CA TYR A 230 -8.55 -19.35 -7.13
C TYR A 230 -9.10 -19.29 -8.57
N GLN A 231 -8.43 -18.59 -9.49
CA GLN A 231 -8.81 -18.56 -10.91
C GLN A 231 -8.15 -19.66 -11.74
N LEU A 232 -7.22 -20.43 -11.17
CA LEU A 232 -6.50 -21.50 -11.84
C LEU A 232 -7.23 -22.85 -11.82
N GLU A 233 -8.36 -22.95 -11.10
CA GLU A 233 -9.16 -24.20 -10.98
C GLU A 233 -10.41 -24.21 -11.90
N ARG A 234 -10.41 -23.42 -13.00
CA ARG A 234 -11.48 -23.47 -14.01
C ARG A 234 -11.00 -23.88 -15.37
#